data_df23c7550adeac79a8e5875348e90c89
#
_entry.id   df23c7550adeac79a8e5875348e90c89
#
_cell.length_a   1.000
_cell.length_b   1.000
_cell.length_c   1.000
_cell.angle_alpha   90.00
_cell.angle_beta   90.00
_cell.angle_gamma   90.00
#
_symmetry.space_group_name_H-M   'P 1'
#
loop_
_entity.id
_entity.type
_entity.pdbx_description
1 polymer ?
#
loop_
_entity_poly.entity_id
_entity_poly.type
_entity_poly.pdbx_seq_one_letter_code
_entity_poly.pdbx_strand_id
1 'polypeptide(L)'
;MLDQDMIIQIGEYMKKLEKPVVFRMNQEPNEKKSELVEMLEEIASTSSKLRLDMGNYSYRSGVTFEVIPEGKESGTLFSGVPGGHEFTSLILAILQAGGLPLKLDESLQTIIKRLPQTLKFETIVSLSCHNCPEVVQAFNQLSILNPNISHEMIDGGLFPELIAERKIQGVPAIYVNGKVFANGKLEISEIIDKIKEMYPESEHPENIDVESSSEVYDVAIIGGGPAGVSSAIYAARKGLNVLMIADRVGGQVKDTMDIENLVSVPHTTGPKLVQSMEDHLGVYNVKIRKNLKVKTIESGEKKVIHLTTGEMIYSKTIIIASGAKWRELGVPGERENIGNGVAYCPHCDGPFFKGKDVVVVGGGNSGIEAALDLSGIVKSVTVLEFLPELKADKILINRVKQAPNINIMTNVQSKEIQTDNGKVSGLQYIDRVSGNENFHRTDGIFIQIGLIPNSTFAIDVLEMTRFGEIIIDDKCKTSVDGIFACGDVTTTPYKQIIIAMGEGAKAALSAFEYILMHSSSEAEKKVPVGV
;
A
#
# COMPACT_ATOMS: atom_id res chain seq x y z
N MET A 1 26.87 -5.39 -19.58
CA MET A 1 26.70 -5.21 -18.14
C MET A 1 25.61 -6.05 -17.52
N LEU A 2 24.65 -6.49 -18.31
CA LEU A 2 23.72 -7.54 -17.87
C LEU A 2 24.44 -8.89 -17.97
N ASP A 3 24.28 -9.75 -16.96
CA ASP A 3 24.82 -11.09 -17.08
C ASP A 3 24.02 -11.92 -18.09
N GLN A 4 24.59 -13.02 -18.52
CA GLN A 4 24.03 -13.83 -19.61
C GLN A 4 22.69 -14.47 -19.22
N ASP A 5 22.49 -14.78 -17.93
CA ASP A 5 21.23 -15.33 -17.42
C ASP A 5 20.13 -14.26 -17.42
N MET A 6 20.45 -13.02 -17.05
CA MET A 6 19.53 -11.89 -17.16
C MET A 6 19.11 -11.62 -18.61
N ILE A 7 20.05 -11.64 -19.56
CA ILE A 7 19.74 -11.45 -21.00
C ILE A 7 18.77 -12.54 -21.49
N ILE A 8 19.01 -13.79 -21.12
CA ILE A 8 18.12 -14.90 -21.48
C ILE A 8 16.72 -14.67 -20.87
N GLN A 9 16.65 -14.30 -19.61
CA GLN A 9 15.38 -14.04 -18.92
C GLN A 9 14.63 -12.86 -19.53
N ILE A 10 15.32 -11.78 -19.85
CA ILE A 10 14.76 -10.63 -20.59
C ILE A 10 14.19 -11.09 -21.93
N GLY A 11 14.94 -11.89 -22.67
CA GLY A 11 14.48 -12.44 -23.96
C GLY A 11 13.17 -13.22 -23.84
N GLU A 12 12.99 -14.00 -22.77
CA GLU A 12 11.70 -14.70 -22.52
C GLU A 12 10.55 -13.71 -22.25
N TYR A 13 10.80 -12.63 -21.51
CA TYR A 13 9.78 -11.58 -21.32
C TYR A 13 9.46 -10.86 -22.63
N MET A 14 10.47 -10.53 -23.45
CA MET A 14 10.29 -9.80 -24.70
C MET A 14 9.54 -10.58 -25.78
N LYS A 15 9.42 -11.90 -25.67
CA LYS A 15 8.51 -12.71 -26.54
C LYS A 15 7.04 -12.28 -26.38
N LYS A 16 6.67 -11.64 -25.27
CA LYS A 16 5.30 -11.16 -25.01
C LYS A 16 4.98 -9.83 -25.70
N LEU A 17 5.95 -9.19 -26.32
CA LEU A 17 5.72 -7.95 -27.05
C LEU A 17 4.79 -8.19 -28.25
N GLU A 18 3.71 -7.45 -28.34
CA GLU A 18 2.79 -7.46 -29.50
C GLU A 18 3.21 -6.44 -30.54
N LYS A 19 3.71 -5.28 -30.09
CA LYS A 19 4.08 -4.12 -30.92
C LYS A 19 5.54 -3.78 -30.78
N PRO A 20 6.16 -3.17 -31.81
CA PRO A 20 7.51 -2.65 -31.68
C PRO A 20 7.59 -1.51 -30.67
N VAL A 21 8.73 -1.46 -29.96
CA VAL A 21 9.07 -0.40 -29.00
C VAL A 21 10.41 0.22 -29.36
N VAL A 22 10.48 1.53 -29.25
CA VAL A 22 11.65 2.32 -29.57
C VAL A 22 12.20 2.96 -28.31
N PHE A 23 13.49 2.83 -28.08
CA PHE A 23 14.22 3.64 -27.11
C PHE A 23 14.72 4.89 -27.82
N ARG A 24 14.10 6.04 -27.58
CA ARG A 24 14.60 7.33 -28.09
C ARG A 24 15.55 7.93 -27.09
N MET A 25 16.74 8.27 -27.52
CA MET A 25 17.77 8.81 -26.66
C MET A 25 18.44 10.05 -27.28
N ASN A 26 18.79 11.04 -26.44
CA ASN A 26 19.50 12.24 -26.85
C ASN A 26 20.96 11.93 -27.19
N GLN A 27 21.52 12.67 -28.17
CA GLN A 27 22.94 12.55 -28.54
C GLN A 27 23.90 13.32 -27.65
N GLU A 28 23.40 14.15 -26.72
CA GLU A 28 24.22 14.92 -25.80
C GLU A 28 25.19 14.06 -24.99
N PRO A 29 26.42 14.55 -24.72
CA PRO A 29 27.40 13.83 -23.93
C PRO A 29 26.98 13.77 -22.44
N ASN A 30 27.31 12.66 -21.79
CA ASN A 30 27.22 12.48 -20.36
C ASN A 30 28.17 11.37 -19.93
N GLU A 31 28.69 11.43 -18.70
CA GLU A 31 29.64 10.42 -18.15
C GLU A 31 29.06 9.00 -18.15
N LYS A 32 27.78 8.86 -17.85
CA LYS A 32 27.08 7.58 -17.77
C LYS A 32 26.43 7.12 -19.09
N LYS A 33 26.60 7.89 -20.16
CA LYS A 33 25.96 7.62 -21.44
C LYS A 33 26.37 6.27 -22.04
N SER A 34 27.66 5.95 -22.01
CA SER A 34 28.15 4.69 -22.56
C SER A 34 27.55 3.48 -21.86
N GLU A 35 27.43 3.55 -20.53
CA GLU A 35 26.81 2.51 -19.70
C GLU A 35 25.31 2.34 -20.05
N LEU A 36 24.60 3.45 -20.23
CA LEU A 36 23.18 3.42 -20.61
C LEU A 36 22.98 2.84 -22.01
N VAL A 37 23.78 3.29 -22.99
CA VAL A 37 23.70 2.79 -24.38
C VAL A 37 23.94 1.29 -24.43
N GLU A 38 25.01 0.80 -23.79
CA GLU A 38 25.33 -0.61 -23.71
C GLU A 38 24.15 -1.43 -23.15
N MET A 39 23.58 -0.98 -22.03
CA MET A 39 22.40 -1.65 -21.42
C MET A 39 21.19 -1.67 -22.36
N LEU A 40 20.88 -0.54 -23.03
CA LEU A 40 19.74 -0.47 -23.95
C LEU A 40 19.96 -1.31 -25.22
N GLU A 41 21.20 -1.38 -25.73
CA GLU A 41 21.58 -2.25 -26.86
C GLU A 41 21.50 -3.73 -26.49
N GLU A 42 21.97 -4.11 -25.28
CA GLU A 42 21.83 -5.49 -24.77
C GLU A 42 20.35 -5.88 -24.67
N ILE A 43 19.50 -5.02 -24.11
CA ILE A 43 18.04 -5.26 -24.05
C ILE A 43 17.45 -5.31 -25.47
N ALA A 44 17.80 -4.39 -26.35
CA ALA A 44 17.28 -4.35 -27.73
C ALA A 44 17.67 -5.59 -28.53
N SER A 45 18.85 -6.16 -28.27
CA SER A 45 19.31 -7.39 -28.92
C SER A 45 18.44 -8.61 -28.64
N THR A 46 17.64 -8.60 -27.56
CA THR A 46 16.78 -9.73 -27.13
C THR A 46 15.52 -9.89 -27.98
N SER A 47 15.15 -8.89 -28.80
CA SER A 47 13.94 -8.97 -29.64
C SER A 47 14.03 -8.06 -30.87
N SER A 48 13.64 -8.58 -32.02
CA SER A 48 13.51 -7.78 -33.26
C SER A 48 12.46 -6.68 -33.19
N LYS A 49 11.63 -6.66 -32.15
CA LYS A 49 10.64 -5.60 -31.89
C LYS A 49 11.19 -4.45 -31.07
N LEU A 50 12.46 -4.51 -30.65
CA LEU A 50 13.12 -3.45 -29.91
C LEU A 50 14.17 -2.78 -30.78
N ARG A 51 14.29 -1.47 -30.70
CA ARG A 51 15.36 -0.71 -31.35
C ARG A 51 15.73 0.53 -30.58
N LEU A 52 17.01 0.93 -30.65
CA LEU A 52 17.53 2.18 -30.16
C LEU A 52 17.52 3.22 -31.28
N ASP A 53 17.01 4.42 -31.00
CA ASP A 53 16.99 5.57 -31.91
C ASP A 53 17.68 6.76 -31.23
N MET A 54 18.82 7.15 -31.74
CA MET A 54 19.62 8.25 -31.23
C MET A 54 19.42 9.49 -32.09
N GLY A 55 18.83 10.53 -31.52
CA GLY A 55 18.47 11.76 -32.22
C GLY A 55 18.69 13.03 -31.39
N ASN A 56 18.26 14.16 -31.96
CA ASN A 56 18.21 15.43 -31.24
C ASN A 56 16.84 15.62 -30.62
N TYR A 57 16.69 15.05 -29.44
CA TYR A 57 15.46 15.15 -28.65
C TYR A 57 15.64 16.18 -27.53
N SER A 58 14.57 16.91 -27.19
CA SER A 58 14.61 17.90 -26.11
C SER A 58 14.36 17.23 -24.75
N TYR A 59 15.34 16.44 -24.28
CA TYR A 59 15.28 15.75 -22.98
C TYR A 59 16.16 16.49 -21.96
N ARG A 60 16.06 16.05 -20.68
CA ARG A 60 16.76 16.62 -19.53
C ARG A 60 18.29 16.59 -19.67
N SER A 61 18.83 15.48 -20.16
CA SER A 61 20.29 15.30 -20.30
C SER A 61 20.64 14.17 -21.27
N GLY A 62 21.93 13.97 -21.51
CA GLY A 62 22.45 12.89 -22.36
C GLY A 62 22.23 11.47 -21.80
N VAL A 63 21.76 11.32 -20.57
CA VAL A 63 21.34 10.02 -19.97
C VAL A 63 19.82 9.92 -19.81
N THR A 64 19.08 10.77 -20.53
CA THR A 64 17.62 10.66 -20.60
C THR A 64 17.22 9.93 -21.87
N PHE A 65 16.35 8.94 -21.71
CA PHE A 65 15.75 8.20 -22.82
C PHE A 65 14.25 7.99 -22.60
N GLU A 66 13.57 7.73 -23.67
CA GLU A 66 12.12 7.50 -23.69
C GLU A 66 11.82 6.11 -24.22
N VAL A 67 10.97 5.37 -23.52
CA VAL A 67 10.40 4.09 -23.95
C VAL A 67 9.06 4.37 -24.61
N ILE A 68 8.98 4.20 -25.93
CA ILE A 68 7.82 4.62 -26.72
C ILE A 68 7.33 3.51 -27.65
N PRO A 69 6.00 3.24 -27.72
CA PRO A 69 5.44 2.38 -28.74
C PRO A 69 5.69 2.97 -30.13
N GLU A 70 6.10 2.17 -31.09
CA GLU A 70 6.32 2.66 -32.45
C GLU A 70 5.05 3.34 -33.02
N GLY A 71 5.23 4.51 -33.64
CA GLY A 71 4.14 5.31 -34.19
C GLY A 71 3.40 6.20 -33.18
N LYS A 72 3.82 6.23 -31.91
CA LYS A 72 3.33 7.19 -30.93
C LYS A 72 4.25 8.42 -30.84
N GLU A 73 3.70 9.53 -30.33
CA GLU A 73 4.43 10.79 -30.19
C GLU A 73 5.20 10.88 -28.88
N SER A 74 4.69 10.24 -27.82
CA SER A 74 5.26 10.25 -26.47
C SER A 74 5.18 8.88 -25.80
N GLY A 75 6.05 8.69 -24.83
CA GLY A 75 6.13 7.49 -24.00
C GLY A 75 6.53 7.81 -22.56
N THR A 76 7.24 6.89 -21.94
CA THR A 76 7.72 7.00 -20.56
C THR A 76 9.20 7.37 -20.56
N LEU A 77 9.58 8.41 -19.81
CA LEU A 77 10.94 8.91 -19.71
C LEU A 77 11.68 8.35 -18.51
N PHE A 78 12.96 8.06 -18.72
CA PHE A 78 13.91 7.65 -17.68
C PHE A 78 15.15 8.55 -17.79
N SER A 79 15.48 9.25 -16.72
CA SER A 79 16.69 10.05 -16.57
C SER A 79 17.65 9.39 -15.61
N GLY A 80 18.57 8.61 -16.16
CA GLY A 80 19.54 7.79 -15.45
C GLY A 80 19.76 6.44 -16.10
N VAL A 81 20.53 5.57 -15.44
CA VAL A 81 20.70 4.16 -15.81
C VAL A 81 19.80 3.32 -14.89
N PRO A 82 18.63 2.87 -15.34
CA PRO A 82 17.66 2.18 -14.49
C PRO A 82 18.17 0.79 -14.07
N GLY A 83 19.03 0.76 -13.05
CA GLY A 83 19.58 -0.42 -12.41
C GLY A 83 18.92 -0.69 -11.05
N GLY A 84 19.46 -1.65 -10.28
CA GLY A 84 18.98 -1.98 -8.96
C GLY A 84 17.48 -2.27 -8.95
N HIS A 85 16.74 -1.63 -8.04
CA HIS A 85 15.29 -1.83 -7.93
C HIS A 85 14.49 -1.28 -9.11
N GLU A 86 15.00 -0.26 -9.83
CA GLU A 86 14.30 0.36 -10.97
C GLU A 86 14.45 -0.41 -12.28
N PHE A 87 15.30 -1.44 -12.33
CA PHE A 87 15.40 -2.30 -13.51
C PHE A 87 14.07 -2.98 -13.87
N THR A 88 13.33 -3.42 -12.86
CA THR A 88 11.99 -3.98 -13.05
C THR A 88 11.02 -2.95 -13.61
N SER A 89 11.11 -1.69 -13.20
CA SER A 89 10.27 -0.60 -13.73
C SER A 89 10.53 -0.36 -15.22
N LEU A 90 11.79 -0.43 -15.66
CA LEU A 90 12.16 -0.36 -17.07
C LEU A 90 11.57 -1.52 -17.87
N ILE A 91 11.78 -2.77 -17.42
CA ILE A 91 11.28 -3.96 -18.13
C ILE A 91 9.75 -3.92 -18.27
N LEU A 92 9.03 -3.52 -17.21
CA LEU A 92 7.57 -3.36 -17.27
C LEU A 92 7.14 -2.25 -18.21
N ALA A 93 7.84 -1.11 -18.23
CA ALA A 93 7.53 -0.02 -19.17
C ALA A 93 7.68 -0.48 -20.63
N ILE A 94 8.74 -1.25 -20.95
CA ILE A 94 8.94 -1.83 -22.28
C ILE A 94 7.78 -2.77 -22.67
N LEU A 95 7.43 -3.71 -21.77
CA LEU A 95 6.38 -4.68 -22.01
C LEU A 95 5.02 -4.00 -22.20
N GLN A 96 4.71 -3.01 -21.39
CA GLN A 96 3.45 -2.26 -21.45
C GLN A 96 3.38 -1.38 -22.70
N ALA A 97 4.48 -0.71 -23.08
CA ALA A 97 4.59 0.00 -24.33
C ALA A 97 4.42 -0.95 -25.53
N GLY A 98 4.92 -2.18 -25.41
CA GLY A 98 4.80 -3.24 -26.40
C GLY A 98 3.44 -3.96 -26.45
N GLY A 99 2.46 -3.52 -25.68
CA GLY A 99 1.08 -4.03 -25.73
C GLY A 99 0.69 -4.99 -24.61
N LEU A 100 1.58 -5.27 -23.65
CA LEU A 100 1.19 -6.08 -22.47
C LEU A 100 0.06 -5.35 -21.71
N PRO A 101 -1.06 -6.04 -21.40
CA PRO A 101 -2.16 -5.43 -20.66
C PRO A 101 -1.73 -4.89 -19.31
N LEU A 102 -2.23 -3.70 -18.96
CA LEU A 102 -2.01 -3.12 -17.66
C LEU A 102 -2.80 -3.88 -16.60
N LYS A 103 -2.18 -4.15 -15.45
CA LYS A 103 -2.84 -4.81 -14.32
C LYS A 103 -3.65 -3.82 -13.48
N LEU A 104 -4.43 -2.97 -14.15
CA LEU A 104 -5.33 -1.99 -13.55
C LEU A 104 -6.78 -2.36 -13.83
N ASP A 105 -7.63 -2.07 -12.86
CA ASP A 105 -9.06 -2.22 -13.02
C ASP A 105 -9.60 -1.37 -14.17
N GLU A 106 -10.56 -1.88 -14.93
CA GLU A 106 -11.11 -1.21 -16.13
C GLU A 106 -11.75 0.15 -15.81
N SER A 107 -12.39 0.28 -14.65
CA SER A 107 -12.98 1.54 -14.21
C SER A 107 -11.91 2.60 -13.95
N LEU A 108 -10.78 2.23 -13.34
CA LEU A 108 -9.64 3.13 -13.18
C LEU A 108 -9.00 3.52 -14.50
N GLN A 109 -8.81 2.54 -15.41
CA GLN A 109 -8.30 2.85 -16.75
C GLN A 109 -9.20 3.86 -17.47
N THR A 110 -10.52 3.73 -17.32
CA THR A 110 -11.51 4.65 -17.90
C THR A 110 -11.37 6.06 -17.31
N ILE A 111 -11.21 6.17 -16.00
CA ILE A 111 -10.99 7.45 -15.32
C ILE A 111 -9.70 8.10 -15.83
N ILE A 112 -8.58 7.36 -15.81
CA ILE A 112 -7.28 7.89 -16.22
C ILE A 112 -7.31 8.40 -17.68
N LYS A 113 -7.92 7.63 -18.60
CA LYS A 113 -8.06 8.03 -20.03
C LYS A 113 -8.85 9.32 -20.21
N ARG A 114 -9.73 9.66 -19.30
CA ARG A 114 -10.61 10.84 -19.38
C ARG A 114 -10.11 12.07 -18.64
N LEU A 115 -8.99 12.00 -17.92
CA LEU A 115 -8.38 13.17 -17.29
C LEU A 115 -7.98 14.19 -18.38
N PRO A 116 -8.57 15.39 -18.39
CA PRO A 116 -8.36 16.35 -19.48
C PRO A 116 -7.08 17.18 -19.30
N GLN A 117 -6.49 17.19 -18.10
CA GLN A 117 -5.35 18.04 -17.77
C GLN A 117 -4.06 17.57 -18.43
N THR A 118 -3.22 18.51 -18.86
CA THR A 118 -1.83 18.22 -19.21
C THR A 118 -1.00 18.16 -17.93
N LEU A 119 -0.57 16.95 -17.56
CA LEU A 119 0.16 16.68 -16.32
C LEU A 119 1.54 16.11 -16.65
N LYS A 120 2.58 16.82 -16.22
CA LYS A 120 3.98 16.36 -16.34
C LYS A 120 4.46 15.91 -14.97
N PHE A 121 4.51 14.61 -14.75
CA PHE A 121 5.01 14.04 -13.51
C PHE A 121 6.50 13.76 -13.57
N GLU A 122 7.19 14.06 -12.50
CA GLU A 122 8.59 13.70 -12.26
C GLU A 122 8.66 12.93 -10.96
N THR A 123 9.24 11.74 -10.98
CA THR A 123 9.49 10.93 -9.77
C THR A 123 10.99 10.82 -9.55
N ILE A 124 11.49 11.49 -8.53
CA ILE A 124 12.89 11.42 -8.13
C ILE A 124 13.06 10.19 -7.24
N VAL A 125 14.01 9.33 -7.60
CA VAL A 125 14.26 8.03 -6.98
C VAL A 125 15.70 7.87 -6.55
N SER A 126 15.96 6.81 -5.76
CA SER A 126 17.29 6.21 -5.59
C SER A 126 17.22 4.76 -6.05
N LEU A 127 18.24 4.28 -6.75
CA LEU A 127 18.27 2.92 -7.28
C LEU A 127 18.28 1.83 -6.18
N SER A 128 18.61 2.21 -4.94
CA SER A 128 18.53 1.35 -3.74
C SER A 128 17.21 1.45 -2.96
N CYS A 129 16.28 2.30 -3.39
CA CYS A 129 15.01 2.53 -2.71
C CYS A 129 14.00 1.39 -3.01
N HIS A 130 13.53 0.68 -2.00
CA HIS A 130 12.56 -0.41 -2.16
C HIS A 130 11.14 0.06 -2.49
N ASN A 131 10.76 1.27 -2.11
CA ASN A 131 9.42 1.83 -2.31
C ASN A 131 9.26 2.58 -3.65
N CYS A 132 10.39 2.97 -4.28
CA CYS A 132 10.38 3.78 -5.50
C CYS A 132 9.77 3.06 -6.71
N PRO A 133 10.05 1.76 -6.98
CA PRO A 133 9.55 1.08 -8.17
C PRO A 133 8.02 1.03 -8.28
N GLU A 134 7.30 0.82 -7.18
CA GLU A 134 5.84 0.77 -7.21
C GLU A 134 5.25 2.13 -7.64
N VAL A 135 5.84 3.23 -7.17
CA VAL A 135 5.42 4.60 -7.53
C VAL A 135 5.77 4.91 -8.98
N VAL A 136 6.98 4.60 -9.43
CA VAL A 136 7.40 4.78 -10.82
C VAL A 136 6.49 4.03 -11.78
N GLN A 137 6.19 2.77 -11.48
CA GLN A 137 5.30 1.95 -12.30
C GLN A 137 3.87 2.49 -12.34
N ALA A 138 3.35 3.03 -11.22
CA ALA A 138 2.04 3.66 -11.19
C ALA A 138 1.97 4.85 -12.17
N PHE A 139 2.94 5.78 -12.13
CA PHE A 139 2.96 6.93 -13.03
C PHE A 139 3.25 6.54 -14.49
N ASN A 140 4.08 5.51 -14.74
CA ASN A 140 4.27 4.96 -16.08
C ASN A 140 2.94 4.47 -16.68
N GLN A 141 2.09 3.80 -15.89
CA GLN A 141 0.78 3.35 -16.35
C GLN A 141 -0.16 4.52 -16.67
N LEU A 142 -0.12 5.61 -15.89
CA LEU A 142 -0.89 6.81 -16.21
C LEU A 142 -0.49 7.40 -17.56
N SER A 143 0.82 7.54 -17.83
CA SER A 143 1.33 8.11 -19.10
C SER A 143 1.02 7.22 -20.31
N ILE A 144 0.99 5.89 -20.14
CA ILE A 144 0.62 4.95 -21.20
C ILE A 144 -0.88 5.06 -21.54
N LEU A 145 -1.74 5.27 -20.53
CA LEU A 145 -3.19 5.33 -20.70
C LEU A 145 -3.69 6.66 -21.24
N ASN A 146 -3.05 7.77 -20.88
CA ASN A 146 -3.52 9.12 -21.22
C ASN A 146 -2.41 9.95 -21.87
N PRO A 147 -2.56 10.36 -23.15
CA PRO A 147 -1.56 11.14 -23.87
C PRO A 147 -1.32 12.54 -23.28
N ASN A 148 -2.24 13.05 -22.47
CA ASN A 148 -2.06 14.32 -21.76
C ASN A 148 -1.16 14.20 -20.52
N ILE A 149 -0.81 12.96 -20.12
CA ILE A 149 0.01 12.68 -18.94
C ILE A 149 1.39 12.20 -19.42
N SER A 150 2.44 12.87 -18.99
CA SER A 150 3.81 12.38 -19.15
C SER A 150 4.44 12.08 -17.80
N HIS A 151 5.35 11.11 -17.79
CA HIS A 151 6.10 10.76 -16.59
C HIS A 151 7.58 10.59 -16.88
N GLU A 152 8.41 11.14 -16.00
CA GLU A 152 9.87 11.01 -16.02
C GLU A 152 10.34 10.44 -14.67
N MET A 153 10.96 9.26 -14.69
CA MET A 153 11.74 8.73 -13.58
C MET A 153 13.13 9.39 -13.59
N ILE A 154 13.58 9.93 -12.46
CA ILE A 154 14.85 10.65 -12.33
C ILE A 154 15.69 9.99 -11.22
N ASP A 155 16.86 9.46 -11.57
CA ASP A 155 17.84 9.00 -10.59
C ASP A 155 18.49 10.18 -9.87
N GLY A 156 18.09 10.43 -8.62
CA GLY A 156 18.60 11.52 -7.82
C GLY A 156 20.13 11.51 -7.63
N GLY A 157 20.75 10.32 -7.70
CA GLY A 157 22.20 10.18 -7.62
C GLY A 157 22.96 10.83 -8.78
N LEU A 158 22.33 10.96 -9.95
CA LEU A 158 22.91 11.60 -11.14
C LEU A 158 22.55 13.09 -11.29
N PHE A 159 21.59 13.57 -10.49
CA PHE A 159 21.11 14.96 -10.54
C PHE A 159 21.18 15.65 -9.17
N PRO A 160 22.37 15.76 -8.53
CA PRO A 160 22.51 16.33 -7.19
C PRO A 160 22.10 17.81 -7.12
N GLU A 161 22.24 18.55 -8.22
CA GLU A 161 21.81 19.95 -8.30
C GLU A 161 20.27 20.07 -8.17
N LEU A 162 19.52 19.18 -8.82
CA LEU A 162 18.07 19.10 -8.72
C LEU A 162 17.62 18.76 -7.28
N ILE A 163 18.33 17.83 -6.62
CA ILE A 163 18.11 17.47 -5.23
C ILE A 163 18.29 18.69 -4.32
N ALA A 164 19.39 19.44 -4.50
CA ALA A 164 19.70 20.63 -3.71
C ALA A 164 18.70 21.77 -3.96
N GLU A 165 18.37 22.05 -5.24
CA GLU A 165 17.42 23.09 -5.65
C GLU A 165 16.04 22.84 -5.03
N ARG A 166 15.55 21.62 -5.15
CA ARG A 166 14.21 21.23 -4.65
C ARG A 166 14.20 20.85 -3.17
N LYS A 167 15.35 20.88 -2.49
CA LYS A 167 15.51 20.52 -1.08
C LYS A 167 14.92 19.15 -0.74
N ILE A 168 15.18 18.16 -1.60
CA ILE A 168 14.65 16.81 -1.44
C ILE A 168 15.41 16.12 -0.30
N GLN A 169 14.68 15.61 0.68
CA GLN A 169 15.23 14.94 1.87
C GLN A 169 14.95 13.42 1.89
N GLY A 170 14.09 12.93 0.99
CA GLY A 170 13.72 11.53 0.92
C GLY A 170 13.12 11.17 -0.44
N VAL A 171 13.12 9.88 -0.78
CA VAL A 171 12.60 9.33 -2.04
C VAL A 171 11.63 8.18 -1.78
N PRO A 172 10.62 7.98 -2.65
CA PRO A 172 10.35 8.74 -3.87
C PRO A 172 9.82 10.15 -3.56
N ALA A 173 10.29 11.15 -4.32
CA ALA A 173 9.76 12.51 -4.28
C ALA A 173 9.08 12.83 -5.62
N ILE A 174 7.79 13.16 -5.57
CA ILE A 174 6.94 13.29 -6.74
C ILE A 174 6.58 14.74 -6.96
N TYR A 175 6.73 15.19 -8.20
CA TYR A 175 6.38 16.53 -8.66
C TYR A 175 5.39 16.45 -9.82
N VAL A 176 4.48 17.40 -9.92
CA VAL A 176 3.60 17.61 -11.07
C VAL A 176 3.69 19.04 -11.54
N ASN A 177 3.98 19.24 -12.84
CA ASN A 177 4.16 20.57 -13.44
C ASN A 177 5.13 21.45 -12.63
N GLY A 178 6.23 20.85 -12.12
CA GLY A 178 7.26 21.50 -11.31
C GLY A 178 6.91 21.80 -9.85
N LYS A 179 5.71 21.45 -9.38
CA LYS A 179 5.28 21.62 -7.98
C LYS A 179 5.30 20.29 -7.25
N VAL A 180 5.56 20.32 -5.96
CA VAL A 180 5.49 19.12 -5.10
C VAL A 180 4.09 18.53 -5.17
N PHE A 181 4.01 17.26 -5.55
CA PHE A 181 2.78 16.48 -5.55
C PHE A 181 2.67 15.61 -4.29
N ALA A 182 3.72 14.86 -3.98
CA ALA A 182 3.79 14.02 -2.80
C ALA A 182 5.23 13.58 -2.49
N ASN A 183 5.43 13.04 -1.28
CA ASN A 183 6.66 12.37 -0.89
C ASN A 183 6.30 10.99 -0.31
N GLY A 184 7.18 10.00 -0.55
CA GLY A 184 6.99 8.63 -0.09
C GLY A 184 6.10 7.79 -1.00
N LYS A 185 5.84 6.56 -0.57
CA LYS A 185 5.05 5.59 -1.32
C LYS A 185 3.59 6.04 -1.48
N LEU A 186 3.05 5.88 -2.68
CA LEU A 186 1.64 6.13 -3.01
C LEU A 186 1.09 4.96 -3.84
N GLU A 187 -0.12 4.53 -3.51
CA GLU A 187 -0.89 3.62 -4.35
C GLU A 187 -1.59 4.41 -5.48
N ILE A 188 -1.89 3.75 -6.58
CA ILE A 188 -2.47 4.42 -7.77
C ILE A 188 -3.83 5.06 -7.48
N SER A 189 -4.61 4.48 -6.59
CA SER A 189 -5.87 5.05 -6.11
C SER A 189 -5.66 6.39 -5.40
N GLU A 190 -4.61 6.51 -4.58
CA GLU A 190 -4.25 7.75 -3.86
C GLU A 190 -3.72 8.81 -4.83
N ILE A 191 -2.98 8.40 -5.87
CA ILE A 191 -2.54 9.31 -6.94
C ILE A 191 -3.75 9.93 -7.64
N ILE A 192 -4.75 9.13 -8.00
CA ILE A 192 -5.97 9.60 -8.65
C ILE A 192 -6.76 10.54 -7.73
N ASP A 193 -6.92 10.18 -6.45
CA ASP A 193 -7.60 11.03 -5.47
C ASP A 193 -6.91 12.39 -5.35
N LYS A 194 -5.58 12.43 -5.25
CA LYS A 194 -4.80 13.68 -5.21
C LYS A 194 -4.90 14.51 -6.50
N ILE A 195 -4.94 13.87 -7.67
CA ILE A 195 -5.15 14.59 -8.94
C ILE A 195 -6.53 15.27 -8.92
N LYS A 196 -7.57 14.58 -8.45
CA LYS A 196 -8.92 15.16 -8.32
C LYS A 196 -8.95 16.34 -7.35
N GLU A 197 -8.26 16.22 -6.20
CA GLU A 197 -8.17 17.31 -5.22
C GLU A 197 -7.43 18.55 -5.78
N MET A 198 -6.37 18.34 -6.55
CA MET A 198 -5.58 19.44 -7.12
C MET A 198 -6.30 20.15 -8.29
N TYR A 199 -7.19 19.46 -8.98
CA TYR A 199 -7.90 19.94 -10.17
C TYR A 199 -9.42 19.70 -10.04
N PRO A 200 -10.09 20.37 -9.10
CA PRO A 200 -11.51 20.16 -8.82
C PRO A 200 -12.45 20.61 -9.95
N GLU A 201 -11.96 21.47 -10.87
CA GLU A 201 -12.73 21.95 -12.03
C GLU A 201 -12.72 20.97 -13.22
N SER A 202 -11.90 19.92 -13.17
CA SER A 202 -12.01 18.85 -14.14
C SER A 202 -13.38 18.21 -13.94
N GLU A 203 -14.14 18.04 -15.03
CA GLU A 203 -15.38 17.27 -15.02
C GLU A 203 -15.17 16.02 -14.19
N HIS A 204 -15.75 16.02 -13.00
CA HIS A 204 -15.52 14.93 -12.05
C HIS A 204 -15.93 13.62 -12.72
N PRO A 205 -15.09 12.58 -12.62
CA PRO A 205 -15.46 11.25 -13.12
C PRO A 205 -16.73 10.69 -12.47
N GLU A 206 -17.33 11.37 -11.51
CA GLU A 206 -18.65 11.06 -10.93
C GLU A 206 -19.77 11.01 -11.98
N ASN A 207 -19.61 11.74 -13.11
CA ASN A 207 -20.49 11.64 -14.29
C ASN A 207 -19.99 10.65 -15.36
N ILE A 208 -18.95 9.89 -15.07
CA ILE A 208 -18.56 8.78 -15.91
C ILE A 208 -19.57 7.69 -15.60
N ASP A 209 -20.53 7.47 -16.51
CA ASP A 209 -21.31 6.24 -16.57
C ASP A 209 -20.34 5.06 -16.75
N VAL A 210 -19.74 4.63 -15.65
CA VAL A 210 -19.16 3.30 -15.55
C VAL A 210 -20.38 2.40 -15.45
N GLU A 211 -20.66 1.64 -16.50
CA GLU A 211 -21.78 0.69 -16.50
C GLU A 211 -21.66 -0.20 -15.26
N SER A 212 -22.54 0.05 -14.30
CA SER A 212 -22.63 -0.77 -13.10
C SER A 212 -23.11 -2.14 -13.54
N SER A 213 -22.34 -3.17 -13.27
CA SER A 213 -22.74 -4.54 -13.56
C SER A 213 -24.04 -4.87 -12.81
N SER A 214 -25.02 -5.42 -13.51
CA SER A 214 -26.26 -5.94 -12.87
C SER A 214 -26.02 -7.25 -12.09
N GLU A 215 -24.79 -7.76 -12.08
CA GLU A 215 -24.41 -8.98 -11.37
C GLU A 215 -24.58 -8.78 -9.86
N VAL A 216 -25.22 -9.74 -9.22
CA VAL A 216 -25.39 -9.78 -7.76
C VAL A 216 -24.51 -10.89 -7.21
N TYR A 217 -23.50 -10.53 -6.42
CA TYR A 217 -22.63 -11.50 -5.77
C TYR A 217 -23.31 -12.09 -4.53
N ASP A 218 -22.97 -13.33 -4.18
CA ASP A 218 -23.41 -13.89 -2.90
C ASP A 218 -22.70 -13.19 -1.74
N VAL A 219 -21.39 -12.97 -1.90
CA VAL A 219 -20.53 -12.30 -0.91
C VAL A 219 -19.64 -11.30 -1.62
N ALA A 220 -19.69 -10.03 -1.19
CA ALA A 220 -18.70 -9.03 -1.54
C ALA A 220 -17.78 -8.77 -0.32
N ILE A 221 -16.47 -8.88 -0.53
CA ILE A 221 -15.45 -8.72 0.49
C ILE A 221 -14.72 -7.41 0.26
N ILE A 222 -14.71 -6.53 1.25
CA ILE A 222 -14.03 -5.23 1.21
C ILE A 222 -12.71 -5.33 1.98
N GLY A 223 -11.61 -5.41 1.26
CA GLY A 223 -10.26 -5.56 1.79
C GLY A 223 -9.58 -6.85 1.38
N GLY A 224 -8.28 -6.74 1.01
CA GLY A 224 -7.46 -7.84 0.51
C GLY A 224 -6.38 -8.32 1.49
N GLY A 225 -6.44 -7.92 2.76
CA GLY A 225 -5.53 -8.39 3.82
C GLY A 225 -5.81 -9.85 4.22
N PRO A 226 -5.08 -10.38 5.22
CA PRO A 226 -5.23 -11.78 5.67
C PRO A 226 -6.67 -12.18 6.00
N ALA A 227 -7.46 -11.28 6.61
CA ALA A 227 -8.87 -11.51 6.91
C ALA A 227 -9.70 -11.64 5.63
N GLY A 228 -9.52 -10.73 4.66
CA GLY A 228 -10.25 -10.75 3.39
C GLY A 228 -9.91 -11.97 2.53
N VAL A 229 -8.63 -12.32 2.45
CA VAL A 229 -8.16 -13.53 1.74
C VAL A 229 -8.77 -14.79 2.36
N SER A 230 -8.72 -14.91 3.68
CA SER A 230 -9.35 -16.03 4.39
C SER A 230 -10.85 -16.08 4.14
N SER A 231 -11.55 -14.94 4.23
CA SER A 231 -12.98 -14.85 3.92
C SER A 231 -13.30 -15.32 2.51
N ALA A 232 -12.52 -14.88 1.52
CA ALA A 232 -12.73 -15.22 0.12
C ALA A 232 -12.58 -16.73 -0.14
N ILE A 233 -11.52 -17.33 0.41
CA ILE A 233 -11.25 -18.76 0.28
C ILE A 233 -12.39 -19.58 0.93
N TYR A 234 -12.79 -19.25 2.16
CA TYR A 234 -13.83 -19.99 2.86
C TYR A 234 -15.21 -19.84 2.19
N ALA A 235 -15.55 -18.66 1.69
CA ALA A 235 -16.79 -18.43 0.96
C ALA A 235 -16.80 -19.18 -0.40
N ALA A 236 -15.70 -19.11 -1.16
CA ALA A 236 -15.59 -19.81 -2.45
C ALA A 236 -15.64 -21.34 -2.28
N ARG A 237 -15.05 -21.90 -1.22
CA ARG A 237 -15.13 -23.31 -0.87
C ARG A 237 -16.56 -23.79 -0.54
N LYS A 238 -17.46 -22.87 -0.20
CA LYS A 238 -18.89 -23.14 -0.03
C LYS A 238 -19.68 -23.04 -1.36
N GLY A 239 -19.01 -22.78 -2.46
CA GLY A 239 -19.64 -22.62 -3.79
C GLY A 239 -20.34 -21.28 -4.00
N LEU A 240 -20.05 -20.27 -3.18
CA LEU A 240 -20.62 -18.93 -3.31
C LEU A 240 -19.95 -18.16 -4.44
N ASN A 241 -20.72 -17.29 -5.10
CA ASN A 241 -20.18 -16.29 -6.04
C ASN A 241 -19.55 -15.15 -5.25
N VAL A 242 -18.20 -15.06 -5.27
CA VAL A 242 -17.42 -14.17 -4.41
C VAL A 242 -16.74 -13.09 -5.24
N LEU A 243 -16.92 -11.83 -4.82
CA LEU A 243 -16.12 -10.69 -5.27
C LEU A 243 -15.27 -10.18 -4.12
N MET A 244 -13.98 -9.98 -4.34
CA MET A 244 -13.08 -9.25 -3.44
C MET A 244 -12.69 -7.92 -4.05
N ILE A 245 -12.91 -6.83 -3.32
CA ILE A 245 -12.54 -5.45 -3.68
C ILE A 245 -11.41 -5.03 -2.75
N ALA A 246 -10.26 -4.71 -3.30
CA ALA A 246 -9.10 -4.36 -2.52
C ALA A 246 -8.24 -3.30 -3.20
N ASP A 247 -7.61 -2.43 -2.43
CA ASP A 247 -6.55 -1.58 -2.94
C ASP A 247 -5.38 -2.47 -3.40
N ARG A 248 -4.93 -3.37 -2.52
CA ARG A 248 -3.92 -4.41 -2.82
C ARG A 248 -4.21 -5.71 -2.08
N VAL A 249 -3.77 -6.84 -2.65
CA VAL A 249 -3.80 -8.13 -1.94
C VAL A 249 -2.63 -8.19 -0.96
N GLY A 250 -2.87 -8.81 0.20
CA GLY A 250 -1.94 -8.90 1.33
C GLY A 250 -2.08 -7.75 2.33
N GLY A 251 -2.65 -6.60 1.94
CA GLY A 251 -2.77 -5.44 2.83
C GLY A 251 -1.41 -5.00 3.39
N GLN A 252 -1.35 -4.65 4.67
CA GLN A 252 -0.10 -4.21 5.33
C GLN A 252 0.95 -5.32 5.48
N VAL A 253 0.56 -6.59 5.41
CA VAL A 253 1.50 -7.71 5.47
C VAL A 253 2.54 -7.64 4.37
N LYS A 254 2.18 -7.10 3.19
CA LYS A 254 3.09 -6.94 2.07
C LYS A 254 4.33 -6.10 2.40
N ASP A 255 4.20 -5.17 3.33
CA ASP A 255 5.27 -4.24 3.73
C ASP A 255 6.12 -4.78 4.91
N THR A 256 5.77 -5.94 5.47
CA THR A 256 6.48 -6.54 6.59
C THR A 256 7.70 -7.33 6.09
N MET A 257 8.90 -7.01 6.63
CA MET A 257 10.14 -7.66 6.17
C MET A 257 10.35 -9.05 6.77
N ASP A 258 9.96 -9.26 8.04
CA ASP A 258 10.14 -10.51 8.76
C ASP A 258 8.87 -10.92 9.49
N ILE A 259 8.47 -12.19 9.32
CA ILE A 259 7.29 -12.79 9.97
C ILE A 259 7.71 -14.15 10.55
N GLU A 260 7.70 -14.25 11.88
CA GLU A 260 8.07 -15.45 12.62
C GLU A 260 6.95 -15.97 13.54
N ASN A 261 5.86 -15.21 13.65
CA ASN A 261 4.74 -15.50 14.56
C ASN A 261 3.49 -16.09 13.88
N LEU A 262 3.63 -16.54 12.63
CA LEU A 262 2.56 -17.27 11.94
C LEU A 262 2.74 -18.77 12.16
N VAL A 263 1.80 -19.40 12.87
CA VAL A 263 1.86 -20.84 13.18
C VAL A 263 2.01 -21.67 11.90
N SER A 264 2.90 -22.64 11.93
CA SER A 264 3.37 -23.51 10.83
C SER A 264 4.29 -22.84 9.80
N VAL A 265 4.59 -21.57 9.94
CA VAL A 265 5.56 -20.85 9.11
C VAL A 265 6.66 -20.28 10.01
N PRO A 266 7.78 -21.02 10.21
CA PRO A 266 8.82 -20.60 11.17
C PRO A 266 9.45 -19.25 10.85
N HIS A 267 9.59 -18.94 9.56
CA HIS A 267 10.11 -17.66 9.06
C HIS A 267 9.64 -17.41 7.63
N THR A 268 9.19 -16.20 7.34
CA THR A 268 8.88 -15.74 5.98
C THR A 268 8.96 -14.21 5.91
N THR A 269 8.87 -13.67 4.70
CA THR A 269 8.70 -12.23 4.49
C THR A 269 7.27 -11.93 4.05
N GLY A 270 6.81 -10.70 4.27
CA GLY A 270 5.48 -10.27 3.83
C GLY A 270 5.23 -10.51 2.34
N PRO A 271 6.12 -10.13 1.42
CA PRO A 271 5.95 -10.41 0.00
C PRO A 271 5.79 -11.90 -0.33
N LYS A 272 6.56 -12.79 0.32
CA LYS A 272 6.44 -14.25 0.13
C LYS A 272 5.12 -14.79 0.67
N LEU A 273 4.69 -14.31 1.83
CA LEU A 273 3.41 -14.72 2.41
C LEU A 273 2.25 -14.23 1.52
N VAL A 274 2.31 -13.00 1.02
CA VAL A 274 1.30 -12.46 0.09
C VAL A 274 1.25 -13.24 -1.21
N GLN A 275 2.40 -13.64 -1.77
CA GLN A 275 2.43 -14.50 -2.95
C GLN A 275 1.71 -15.84 -2.67
N SER A 276 1.99 -16.46 -1.53
CA SER A 276 1.30 -17.70 -1.13
C SER A 276 -0.22 -17.52 -0.96
N MET A 277 -0.65 -16.35 -0.47
CA MET A 277 -2.08 -16.00 -0.39
C MET A 277 -2.71 -15.82 -1.78
N GLU A 278 -2.02 -15.16 -2.71
CA GLU A 278 -2.48 -14.98 -4.09
C GLU A 278 -2.54 -16.31 -4.83
N ASP A 279 -1.54 -17.17 -4.68
CA ASP A 279 -1.53 -18.52 -5.24
C ASP A 279 -2.71 -19.36 -4.72
N HIS A 280 -3.01 -19.26 -3.42
CA HIS A 280 -4.13 -19.96 -2.81
C HIS A 280 -5.49 -19.41 -3.29
N LEU A 281 -5.63 -18.09 -3.46
CA LEU A 281 -6.82 -17.48 -4.07
C LEU A 281 -7.00 -17.97 -5.52
N GLY A 282 -5.91 -18.14 -6.25
CA GLY A 282 -5.90 -18.63 -7.63
C GLY A 282 -6.44 -20.06 -7.81
N VAL A 283 -6.47 -20.86 -6.73
CA VAL A 283 -7.08 -22.21 -6.76
C VAL A 283 -8.61 -22.14 -6.83
N TYR A 284 -9.20 -21.02 -6.41
CA TYR A 284 -10.64 -20.82 -6.37
C TYR A 284 -11.08 -19.73 -7.35
N ASN A 285 -12.29 -19.83 -7.85
CA ASN A 285 -12.86 -18.85 -8.78
C ASN A 285 -13.35 -17.59 -8.04
N VAL A 286 -12.42 -16.88 -7.38
CA VAL A 286 -12.68 -15.61 -6.70
C VAL A 286 -12.44 -14.48 -7.70
N LYS A 287 -13.45 -13.65 -7.96
CA LYS A 287 -13.26 -12.42 -8.73
C LYS A 287 -12.59 -11.38 -7.86
N ILE A 288 -11.41 -10.92 -8.26
CA ILE A 288 -10.62 -9.95 -7.50
C ILE A 288 -10.52 -8.66 -8.31
N ARG A 289 -10.94 -7.56 -7.72
CA ARG A 289 -10.79 -6.21 -8.29
C ARG A 289 -9.79 -5.44 -7.42
N LYS A 290 -8.63 -5.14 -8.00
CA LYS A 290 -7.50 -4.46 -7.32
C LYS A 290 -7.50 -2.96 -7.62
N ASN A 291 -6.82 -2.20 -6.77
CA ASN A 291 -6.64 -0.74 -6.86
C ASN A 291 -7.96 0.04 -6.75
N LEU A 292 -8.94 -0.52 -6.07
CA LEU A 292 -10.25 0.11 -5.86
C LEU A 292 -10.50 0.41 -4.39
N LYS A 293 -11.14 1.55 -4.15
CA LYS A 293 -11.60 1.98 -2.82
C LYS A 293 -13.12 2.08 -2.78
N VAL A 294 -13.68 1.72 -1.64
CA VAL A 294 -15.09 1.89 -1.35
C VAL A 294 -15.33 3.29 -0.80
N LYS A 295 -16.33 3.99 -1.36
CA LYS A 295 -16.77 5.32 -0.93
C LYS A 295 -17.82 5.22 0.18
N THR A 296 -18.86 4.41 -0.03
CA THR A 296 -19.95 4.16 0.93
C THR A 296 -20.55 2.78 0.69
N ILE A 297 -21.32 2.30 1.66
CA ILE A 297 -22.15 1.11 1.54
C ILE A 297 -23.60 1.42 1.90
N GLU A 298 -24.54 0.66 1.36
CA GLU A 298 -25.95 0.74 1.72
C GLU A 298 -26.45 -0.62 2.20
N SER A 299 -27.29 -0.59 3.22
CA SER A 299 -28.03 -1.76 3.69
C SER A 299 -29.36 -1.89 2.92
N GLY A 300 -29.86 -3.10 2.83
CA GLY A 300 -31.13 -3.40 2.15
C GLY A 300 -31.25 -4.90 1.88
N GLU A 301 -32.27 -5.33 1.17
CA GLU A 301 -32.41 -6.72 0.73
C GLU A 301 -31.19 -7.14 -0.12
N LYS A 302 -30.80 -6.28 -1.07
CA LYS A 302 -29.49 -6.31 -1.71
C LYS A 302 -28.64 -5.21 -1.10
N LYS A 303 -27.41 -5.55 -0.72
CA LYS A 303 -26.41 -4.58 -0.27
C LYS A 303 -25.82 -3.87 -1.48
N VAL A 304 -25.56 -2.58 -1.37
CA VAL A 304 -24.92 -1.79 -2.43
C VAL A 304 -23.58 -1.28 -1.92
N ILE A 305 -22.55 -1.42 -2.74
CA ILE A 305 -21.21 -0.90 -2.49
C ILE A 305 -20.92 0.16 -3.55
N HIS A 306 -20.73 1.38 -3.13
CA HIS A 306 -20.35 2.48 -4.01
C HIS A 306 -18.84 2.61 -4.02
N LEU A 307 -18.23 2.54 -5.18
CA LEU A 307 -16.79 2.74 -5.35
C LEU A 307 -16.47 4.24 -5.52
N THR A 308 -15.22 4.62 -5.24
CA THR A 308 -14.71 5.98 -5.53
C THR A 308 -14.67 6.29 -7.02
N THR A 309 -14.79 5.26 -7.86
CA THR A 309 -14.91 5.37 -9.33
C THR A 309 -16.30 5.75 -9.82
N GLY A 310 -17.32 5.81 -8.93
CA GLY A 310 -18.73 6.02 -9.28
C GLY A 310 -19.52 4.74 -9.58
N GLU A 311 -18.86 3.61 -9.70
CA GLU A 311 -19.49 2.31 -9.95
C GLU A 311 -20.24 1.79 -8.73
N MET A 312 -21.35 1.12 -8.94
CA MET A 312 -22.13 0.40 -7.92
C MET A 312 -21.97 -1.11 -8.08
N ILE A 313 -21.77 -1.80 -6.97
CA ILE A 313 -21.67 -3.26 -6.90
C ILE A 313 -22.77 -3.79 -5.99
N TYR A 314 -23.44 -4.85 -6.42
CA TYR A 314 -24.56 -5.45 -5.70
C TYR A 314 -24.17 -6.80 -5.11
N SER A 315 -24.55 -7.03 -3.85
CA SER A 315 -24.29 -8.30 -3.16
C SER A 315 -25.41 -8.66 -2.19
N LYS A 316 -25.57 -9.96 -1.92
CA LYS A 316 -26.49 -10.44 -0.85
C LYS A 316 -25.92 -10.17 0.53
N THR A 317 -24.60 -10.32 0.69
CA THR A 317 -23.88 -10.07 1.94
C THR A 317 -22.58 -9.32 1.69
N ILE A 318 -22.14 -8.56 2.70
CA ILE A 318 -20.85 -7.87 2.72
C ILE A 318 -20.00 -8.40 3.87
N ILE A 319 -18.71 -8.64 3.62
CA ILE A 319 -17.70 -8.87 4.66
C ILE A 319 -16.69 -7.72 4.61
N ILE A 320 -16.62 -6.92 5.66
CA ILE A 320 -15.68 -5.81 5.79
C ILE A 320 -14.39 -6.33 6.45
N ALA A 321 -13.30 -6.33 5.69
CA ALA A 321 -11.96 -6.78 6.08
C ALA A 321 -10.90 -5.73 5.72
N SER A 322 -11.27 -4.45 5.80
CA SER A 322 -10.49 -3.30 5.33
C SER A 322 -9.28 -2.97 6.21
N GLY A 323 -9.16 -3.60 7.39
CA GLY A 323 -8.04 -3.44 8.30
C GLY A 323 -7.98 -2.06 8.98
N ALA A 324 -6.80 -1.72 9.49
CA ALA A 324 -6.54 -0.45 10.16
C ALA A 324 -5.16 0.05 9.74
N LYS A 325 -4.91 1.34 9.86
CA LYS A 325 -3.59 1.95 9.65
C LYS A 325 -2.98 2.33 11.00
N TRP A 326 -1.69 2.13 11.17
CA TRP A 326 -0.95 2.72 12.27
C TRP A 326 -0.94 4.24 12.13
N ARG A 327 -1.12 4.93 13.24
CA ARG A 327 -0.95 6.37 13.27
C ARG A 327 0.54 6.69 13.25
N GLU A 328 0.97 7.45 12.26
CA GLU A 328 2.34 7.92 12.14
C GLU A 328 2.58 9.14 13.03
N LEU A 329 3.82 9.33 13.47
CA LEU A 329 4.28 10.56 14.13
C LEU A 329 4.32 11.74 13.15
N GLY A 330 4.61 11.46 11.89
CA GLY A 330 4.77 12.44 10.82
C GLY A 330 6.07 13.23 10.93
N VAL A 331 7.13 12.64 11.48
CA VAL A 331 8.44 13.26 11.64
C VAL A 331 9.44 12.77 10.59
N PRO A 332 10.44 13.59 10.20
CA PRO A 332 11.53 13.14 9.33
C PRO A 332 12.23 11.89 9.89
N GLY A 333 12.62 10.99 9.00
CA GLY A 333 13.28 9.72 9.35
C GLY A 333 12.33 8.60 9.77
N GLU A 334 11.03 8.86 9.97
CA GLU A 334 10.07 7.82 10.37
C GLU A 334 9.86 6.80 9.24
N ARG A 335 9.36 7.25 8.10
CA ARG A 335 8.99 6.36 6.98
C ARG A 335 10.18 5.64 6.36
N GLU A 336 11.32 6.32 6.29
CA GLU A 336 12.56 5.82 5.70
C GLU A 336 13.16 4.67 6.51
N ASN A 337 12.80 4.58 7.81
CA ASN A 337 13.34 3.58 8.72
C ASN A 337 12.31 2.55 9.20
N ILE A 338 11.12 2.50 8.63
CA ILE A 338 10.15 1.44 8.92
C ILE A 338 10.76 0.08 8.55
N GLY A 339 10.77 -0.85 9.52
CA GLY A 339 11.41 -2.16 9.39
C GLY A 339 12.95 -2.13 9.52
N ASN A 340 13.54 -0.94 9.70
CA ASN A 340 14.98 -0.76 9.89
C ASN A 340 15.29 0.07 11.14
N GLY A 341 14.62 -0.25 12.24
CA GLY A 341 14.75 0.45 13.53
C GLY A 341 13.52 1.22 13.95
N VAL A 342 12.57 1.54 13.05
CA VAL A 342 11.24 2.04 13.36
C VAL A 342 10.22 0.91 13.21
N ALA A 343 9.41 0.68 14.23
CA ALA A 343 8.43 -0.40 14.30
C ALA A 343 7.10 0.08 14.87
N TYR A 344 6.02 -0.61 14.51
CA TYR A 344 4.68 -0.35 15.01
C TYR A 344 4.08 -1.55 15.76
N CYS A 345 4.68 -2.72 15.67
CA CYS A 345 4.17 -3.95 16.30
C CYS A 345 5.18 -4.51 17.31
N PRO A 346 5.00 -4.33 18.63
CA PRO A 346 5.89 -4.90 19.64
C PRO A 346 5.99 -6.41 19.60
N HIS A 347 4.86 -7.09 19.36
CA HIS A 347 4.81 -8.55 19.26
C HIS A 347 5.48 -9.11 18.00
N CYS A 348 5.54 -8.32 16.92
CA CYS A 348 6.16 -8.73 15.66
C CYS A 348 7.67 -8.47 15.69
N ASP A 349 8.06 -7.25 16.09
CA ASP A 349 9.40 -6.73 15.91
C ASP A 349 10.25 -6.78 17.20
N GLY A 350 9.60 -6.89 18.37
CA GLY A 350 10.28 -6.89 19.67
C GLY A 350 11.46 -7.88 19.77
N PRO A 351 11.33 -9.13 19.32
CA PRO A 351 12.42 -10.12 19.34
C PRO A 351 13.72 -9.67 18.66
N PHE A 352 13.62 -8.84 17.58
CA PHE A 352 14.81 -8.32 16.85
C PHE A 352 15.60 -7.27 17.65
N PHE A 353 15.01 -6.76 18.72
CA PHE A 353 15.64 -5.78 19.61
C PHE A 353 16.13 -6.38 20.92
N LYS A 354 16.27 -7.71 21.00
CA LYS A 354 16.78 -8.39 22.19
C LYS A 354 18.14 -7.81 22.63
N GLY A 355 18.18 -7.36 23.90
CA GLY A 355 19.38 -6.81 24.52
C GLY A 355 19.75 -5.39 24.08
N LYS A 356 18.89 -4.71 23.31
CA LYS A 356 19.08 -3.33 22.83
C LYS A 356 18.29 -2.33 23.68
N ASP A 357 18.63 -1.05 23.53
CA ASP A 357 17.91 0.05 24.15
C ASP A 357 16.84 0.55 23.16
N VAL A 358 15.56 0.60 23.56
CA VAL A 358 14.46 1.02 22.69
C VAL A 358 13.62 2.14 23.29
N VAL A 359 13.00 2.90 22.39
CA VAL A 359 12.03 3.94 22.72
C VAL A 359 10.63 3.45 22.34
N VAL A 360 9.64 3.70 23.19
CA VAL A 360 8.22 3.58 22.87
C VAL A 360 7.61 4.97 22.88
N VAL A 361 7.07 5.40 21.74
CA VAL A 361 6.39 6.70 21.63
C VAL A 361 4.89 6.49 21.83
N GLY A 362 4.34 7.08 22.90
CA GLY A 362 2.94 7.00 23.31
C GLY A 362 2.76 6.45 24.72
N GLY A 363 2.02 7.17 25.55
CA GLY A 363 1.74 6.84 26.97
C GLY A 363 0.28 6.47 27.25
N GLY A 364 -0.46 6.05 26.21
CA GLY A 364 -1.79 5.41 26.35
C GLY A 364 -1.68 3.91 26.65
N ASN A 365 -2.82 3.20 26.72
CA ASN A 365 -2.82 1.75 27.02
C ASN A 365 -1.88 0.97 26.09
N SER A 366 -1.99 1.14 24.78
CA SER A 366 -1.15 0.43 23.81
C SER A 366 0.35 0.67 24.01
N GLY A 367 0.76 1.92 24.29
CA GLY A 367 2.17 2.26 24.52
C GLY A 367 2.70 1.67 25.81
N ILE A 368 1.91 1.67 26.87
CA ILE A 368 2.33 1.12 28.17
C ILE A 368 2.34 -0.43 28.13
N GLU A 369 1.38 -1.05 27.45
CA GLU A 369 1.40 -2.50 27.22
C GLU A 369 2.63 -2.89 26.39
N ALA A 370 2.90 -2.17 25.31
CA ALA A 370 4.10 -2.36 24.49
C ALA A 370 5.39 -2.24 25.30
N ALA A 371 5.49 -1.22 26.16
CA ALA A 371 6.65 -1.04 27.01
C ALA A 371 6.86 -2.19 27.99
N LEU A 372 5.77 -2.71 28.57
CA LEU A 372 5.80 -3.87 29.46
C LEU A 372 6.22 -5.16 28.73
N ASP A 373 5.67 -5.40 27.54
CA ASP A 373 6.04 -6.56 26.70
C ASP A 373 7.52 -6.50 26.32
N LEU A 374 7.95 -5.36 25.78
CA LEU A 374 9.34 -5.17 25.37
C LEU A 374 10.32 -5.28 26.54
N SER A 375 9.92 -4.85 27.74
CA SER A 375 10.79 -4.89 28.93
C SER A 375 11.30 -6.30 29.28
N GLY A 376 10.56 -7.34 28.92
CA GLY A 376 10.95 -8.74 29.06
C GLY A 376 11.96 -9.24 28.01
N ILE A 377 12.21 -8.47 26.95
CA ILE A 377 12.99 -8.87 25.78
C ILE A 377 14.24 -8.02 25.61
N VAL A 378 14.08 -6.70 25.74
CA VAL A 378 15.12 -5.70 25.46
C VAL A 378 15.92 -5.34 26.72
N LYS A 379 17.02 -4.63 26.56
CA LYS A 379 17.86 -4.18 27.67
C LYS A 379 17.18 -3.07 28.47
N SER A 380 16.66 -2.05 27.80
CA SER A 380 15.89 -0.96 28.42
C SER A 380 14.83 -0.40 27.48
N VAL A 381 13.75 0.13 28.07
CA VAL A 381 12.66 0.83 27.36
C VAL A 381 12.56 2.24 27.88
N THR A 382 12.48 3.23 26.99
CA THR A 382 12.11 4.60 27.36
C THR A 382 10.77 4.95 26.73
N VAL A 383 9.76 5.19 27.55
CA VAL A 383 8.44 5.67 27.10
C VAL A 383 8.48 7.18 26.96
N LEU A 384 8.13 7.68 25.77
CA LEU A 384 8.01 9.12 25.49
C LEU A 384 6.53 9.47 25.31
N GLU A 385 6.02 10.35 26.17
CA GLU A 385 4.65 10.82 26.14
C GLU A 385 4.58 12.34 25.89
N PHE A 386 3.76 12.72 24.93
CA PHE A 386 3.53 14.13 24.56
C PHE A 386 2.83 14.93 25.66
N LEU A 387 1.90 14.32 26.37
CA LEU A 387 1.15 14.94 27.45
C LEU A 387 1.96 14.98 28.76
N PRO A 388 1.57 15.82 29.72
CA PRO A 388 2.23 15.87 31.04
C PRO A 388 2.01 14.60 31.88
N GLU A 389 1.03 13.77 31.52
CA GLU A 389 0.66 12.58 32.25
C GLU A 389 0.37 11.42 31.29
N LEU A 390 0.65 10.19 31.72
CA LEU A 390 0.23 8.98 31.02
C LEU A 390 -1.30 8.86 30.98
N LYS A 391 -1.83 8.42 29.84
CA LYS A 391 -3.28 8.23 29.65
C LYS A 391 -3.71 6.75 29.63
N ALA A 392 -2.86 5.88 30.16
CA ALA A 392 -3.17 4.46 30.36
C ALA A 392 -3.98 4.22 31.62
N ASP A 393 -4.53 3.00 31.75
CA ASP A 393 -5.23 2.54 32.92
C ASP A 393 -4.28 2.51 34.15
N LYS A 394 -4.80 2.82 35.32
CA LYS A 394 -4.03 2.89 36.57
C LYS A 394 -3.24 1.62 36.87
N ILE A 395 -3.79 0.45 36.53
CA ILE A 395 -3.11 -0.84 36.73
C ILE A 395 -1.86 -0.91 35.87
N LEU A 396 -1.93 -0.52 34.60
CA LEU A 396 -0.80 -0.49 33.68
C LEU A 396 0.25 0.54 34.11
N ILE A 397 -0.20 1.75 34.49
CA ILE A 397 0.69 2.79 35.02
C ILE A 397 1.46 2.31 36.25
N ASN A 398 0.80 1.60 37.16
CA ASN A 398 1.46 1.06 38.34
C ASN A 398 2.49 -0.01 38.01
N ARG A 399 2.19 -0.89 37.04
CA ARG A 399 3.12 -1.93 36.60
C ARG A 399 4.36 -1.33 35.91
N VAL A 400 4.17 -0.41 34.99
CA VAL A 400 5.29 0.20 34.25
C VAL A 400 6.23 0.99 35.18
N LYS A 401 5.70 1.63 36.21
CA LYS A 401 6.51 2.33 37.23
C LYS A 401 7.32 1.39 38.14
N GLN A 402 6.93 0.13 38.26
CA GLN A 402 7.63 -0.89 39.04
C GLN A 402 8.68 -1.66 38.23
N ALA A 403 8.63 -1.57 36.90
CA ALA A 403 9.56 -2.25 36.02
C ALA A 403 10.95 -1.56 36.06
N PRO A 404 12.02 -2.30 36.44
CA PRO A 404 13.33 -1.69 36.73
C PRO A 404 14.07 -1.16 35.49
N ASN A 405 13.69 -1.64 34.29
CA ASN A 405 14.31 -1.27 33.02
C ASN A 405 13.41 -0.41 32.13
N ILE A 406 12.30 0.14 32.68
CA ILE A 406 11.46 1.09 31.97
C ILE A 406 11.65 2.50 32.54
N ASN A 407 11.99 3.45 31.68
CA ASN A 407 12.04 4.87 31.98
C ASN A 407 10.84 5.58 31.34
N ILE A 408 10.30 6.62 31.98
CA ILE A 408 9.14 7.37 31.48
C ILE A 408 9.53 8.85 31.41
N MET A 409 9.32 9.43 30.22
CA MET A 409 9.50 10.85 29.96
C MET A 409 8.19 11.43 29.43
N THR A 410 7.63 12.40 30.14
CA THR A 410 6.41 13.12 29.72
C THR A 410 6.75 14.52 29.21
N ASN A 411 5.79 15.21 28.57
CA ASN A 411 6.00 16.49 27.89
C ASN A 411 7.05 16.43 26.78
N VAL A 412 7.14 15.32 26.07
CA VAL A 412 8.13 15.09 25.01
C VAL A 412 7.45 15.14 23.64
N GLN A 413 7.88 16.06 22.78
CA GLN A 413 7.45 16.14 21.40
C GLN A 413 8.56 15.58 20.49
N SER A 414 8.30 14.47 19.84
CA SER A 414 9.20 13.91 18.82
C SER A 414 9.40 14.90 17.68
N LYS A 415 10.63 15.05 17.19
CA LYS A 415 11.00 15.99 16.14
C LYS A 415 11.56 15.31 14.89
N GLU A 416 12.53 14.43 15.07
CA GLU A 416 13.25 13.76 13.97
C GLU A 416 13.87 12.45 14.46
N ILE A 417 13.80 11.41 13.63
CA ILE A 417 14.48 10.13 13.85
C ILE A 417 15.82 10.17 13.12
N GLN A 418 16.89 10.00 13.86
CA GLN A 418 18.25 10.03 13.31
C GLN A 418 18.83 8.65 13.11
N THR A 419 19.66 8.54 12.08
CA THR A 419 20.35 7.31 11.72
C THR A 419 21.86 7.50 11.74
N ASP A 420 22.59 6.43 12.05
CA ASP A 420 24.03 6.33 11.88
C ASP A 420 24.33 5.03 11.12
N ASN A 421 25.15 5.13 10.05
CA ASN A 421 25.47 3.99 9.18
C ASN A 421 24.23 3.21 8.68
N GLY A 422 23.14 3.92 8.37
CA GLY A 422 21.90 3.35 7.84
C GLY A 422 21.03 2.62 8.88
N LYS A 423 21.29 2.81 10.19
CA LYS A 423 20.47 2.27 11.28
C LYS A 423 19.99 3.39 12.19
N VAL A 424 18.83 3.23 12.81
CA VAL A 424 18.35 4.17 13.81
C VAL A 424 19.37 4.30 14.93
N SER A 425 19.75 5.53 15.26
CA SER A 425 20.72 5.88 16.31
C SER A 425 20.08 6.69 17.44
N GLY A 426 18.92 7.29 17.21
CA GLY A 426 18.20 8.04 18.23
C GLY A 426 17.04 8.87 17.70
N LEU A 427 16.42 9.58 18.63
CA LEU A 427 15.29 10.48 18.38
C LEU A 427 15.62 11.88 18.89
N GLN A 428 15.54 12.88 18.02
CA GLN A 428 15.48 14.27 18.45
C GLN A 428 14.08 14.60 18.95
N TYR A 429 14.02 15.33 20.05
CA TYR A 429 12.75 15.74 20.65
C TYR A 429 12.85 17.13 21.29
N ILE A 430 11.70 17.75 21.49
CA ILE A 430 11.53 19.01 22.22
C ILE A 430 10.95 18.68 23.59
N ASP A 431 11.62 19.11 24.65
CA ASP A 431 11.03 19.18 25.99
C ASP A 431 10.02 20.35 26.00
N ARG A 432 8.76 20.03 26.11
CA ARG A 432 7.64 20.99 26.01
C ARG A 432 7.53 21.92 27.23
N VAL A 433 8.21 21.62 28.31
CA VAL A 433 8.25 22.48 29.51
C VAL A 433 9.32 23.55 29.35
N SER A 434 10.53 23.15 28.97
CA SER A 434 11.66 24.08 28.80
C SER A 434 11.77 24.69 27.40
N GLY A 435 11.16 24.07 26.39
CA GLY A 435 11.32 24.43 24.99
C GLY A 435 12.66 24.00 24.39
N ASN A 436 13.49 23.28 25.11
CA ASN A 436 14.80 22.88 24.64
C ASN A 436 14.73 21.67 23.73
N GLU A 437 15.57 21.67 22.68
CA GLU A 437 15.79 20.50 21.84
C GLU A 437 16.82 19.58 22.51
N ASN A 438 16.50 18.28 22.49
CA ASN A 438 17.32 17.24 23.10
C ASN A 438 17.43 16.04 22.16
N PHE A 439 18.38 15.16 22.42
CA PHE A 439 18.58 13.92 21.69
C PHE A 439 18.55 12.73 22.64
N HIS A 440 17.75 11.72 22.32
CA HIS A 440 17.71 10.46 23.05
C HIS A 440 18.29 9.35 22.17
N ARG A 441 19.41 8.77 22.60
CA ARG A 441 20.04 7.65 21.89
C ARG A 441 19.22 6.38 22.08
N THR A 442 18.97 5.64 20.97
CA THR A 442 18.24 4.39 21.00
C THR A 442 18.58 3.54 19.77
N ASP A 443 18.45 2.23 19.89
CA ASP A 443 18.66 1.28 18.78
C ASP A 443 17.36 0.98 18.01
N GLY A 444 16.20 1.39 18.56
CA GLY A 444 14.91 1.19 17.92
C GLY A 444 13.79 2.03 18.54
N ILE A 445 12.78 2.32 17.73
CA ILE A 445 11.65 3.18 18.09
C ILE A 445 10.35 2.46 17.74
N PHE A 446 9.52 2.21 18.75
CA PHE A 446 8.18 1.64 18.62
C PHE A 446 7.14 2.75 18.73
N ILE A 447 6.39 2.98 17.65
CA ILE A 447 5.39 4.05 17.61
C ILE A 447 4.04 3.46 17.99
N GLN A 448 3.52 3.90 19.16
CA GLN A 448 2.32 3.37 19.81
C GLN A 448 1.30 4.47 20.14
N ILE A 449 1.00 5.30 19.14
CA ILE A 449 0.07 6.43 19.26
C ILE A 449 -1.33 6.14 18.72
N GLY A 450 -1.64 4.85 18.51
CA GLY A 450 -2.95 4.32 18.15
C GLY A 450 -3.05 3.81 16.73
N LEU A 451 -4.21 3.20 16.46
CA LEU A 451 -4.63 2.71 15.15
C LEU A 451 -5.76 3.58 14.61
N ILE A 452 -5.87 3.64 13.31
CA ILE A 452 -6.98 4.27 12.59
C ILE A 452 -7.66 3.19 11.77
N PRO A 453 -8.84 2.70 12.18
CA PRO A 453 -9.59 1.71 11.41
C PRO A 453 -9.99 2.27 10.04
N ASN A 454 -9.90 1.45 9.00
CA ASN A 454 -10.32 1.83 7.65
C ASN A 454 -11.84 1.57 7.49
N SER A 455 -12.67 2.31 8.22
CA SER A 455 -14.11 2.09 8.40
C SER A 455 -14.98 3.28 8.03
N THR A 456 -14.39 4.40 7.63
CA THR A 456 -15.11 5.68 7.38
C THR A 456 -16.24 5.54 6.36
N PHE A 457 -16.09 4.66 5.37
CA PHE A 457 -17.11 4.39 4.35
C PHE A 457 -18.39 3.72 4.88
N ALA A 458 -18.36 3.21 6.10
CA ALA A 458 -19.47 2.50 6.74
C ALA A 458 -20.03 3.22 7.98
N ILE A 459 -19.59 4.46 8.27
CA ILE A 459 -19.91 5.20 9.50
C ILE A 459 -21.40 5.50 9.65
N ASP A 460 -22.09 5.74 8.55
CA ASP A 460 -23.54 6.07 8.57
C ASP A 460 -24.42 4.81 8.60
N VAL A 461 -23.82 3.60 8.53
CA VAL A 461 -24.55 2.34 8.40
C VAL A 461 -24.32 1.42 9.60
N LEU A 462 -23.13 1.41 10.18
CA LEU A 462 -22.73 0.45 11.20
C LEU A 462 -22.42 1.11 12.54
N GLU A 463 -22.71 0.40 13.62
CA GLU A 463 -22.26 0.81 14.95
C GLU A 463 -20.74 0.63 15.10
N MET A 464 -20.12 1.70 15.63
CA MET A 464 -18.67 1.79 15.80
C MET A 464 -18.32 2.30 17.19
N THR A 465 -17.11 1.99 17.65
CA THR A 465 -16.53 2.64 18.83
C THR A 465 -16.21 4.09 18.53
N ARG A 466 -15.95 4.89 19.57
CA ARG A 466 -15.44 6.27 19.41
C ARG A 466 -14.12 6.38 18.64
N PHE A 467 -13.42 5.28 18.45
CA PHE A 467 -12.17 5.20 17.69
C PHE A 467 -12.37 4.74 16.24
N GLY A 468 -13.60 4.46 15.83
CA GLY A 468 -13.95 4.03 14.49
C GLY A 468 -13.86 2.52 14.26
N GLU A 469 -13.62 1.71 15.29
CA GLU A 469 -13.65 0.24 15.16
C GLU A 469 -15.08 -0.25 15.01
N ILE A 470 -15.33 -1.14 14.04
CA ILE A 470 -16.64 -1.75 13.82
C ILE A 470 -16.94 -2.73 14.98
N ILE A 471 -18.08 -2.55 15.64
CA ILE A 471 -18.53 -3.42 16.72
C ILE A 471 -19.07 -4.72 16.11
N ILE A 472 -18.55 -5.86 16.58
CA ILE A 472 -18.95 -7.19 16.12
C ILE A 472 -19.26 -8.11 17.30
N ASP A 473 -20.09 -9.14 17.03
CA ASP A 473 -20.31 -10.25 17.94
C ASP A 473 -19.28 -11.38 17.74
N ASP A 474 -19.43 -12.48 18.49
CA ASP A 474 -18.58 -13.67 18.41
C ASP A 474 -18.66 -14.42 17.06
N LYS A 475 -19.68 -14.14 16.24
CA LYS A 475 -19.88 -14.63 14.86
C LYS A 475 -19.45 -13.63 13.79
N CYS A 476 -18.76 -12.56 14.15
CA CYS A 476 -18.37 -11.47 13.26
C CYS A 476 -19.56 -10.71 12.62
N LYS A 477 -20.76 -10.76 13.22
CA LYS A 477 -21.92 -9.99 12.77
C LYS A 477 -21.78 -8.54 13.25
N THR A 478 -22.15 -7.61 12.39
CA THR A 478 -22.28 -6.19 12.73
C THR A 478 -23.68 -5.85 13.24
N SER A 479 -23.94 -4.59 13.51
CA SER A 479 -25.28 -4.08 13.85
C SER A 479 -26.32 -4.21 12.73
N VAL A 480 -25.90 -4.58 11.51
CA VAL A 480 -26.77 -4.68 10.33
C VAL A 480 -26.75 -6.09 9.76
N ASP A 481 -27.92 -6.70 9.60
CA ASP A 481 -28.07 -8.05 9.07
C ASP A 481 -27.52 -8.19 7.64
N GLY A 482 -26.75 -9.25 7.42
CA GLY A 482 -26.09 -9.56 6.16
C GLY A 482 -24.82 -8.74 5.91
N ILE A 483 -24.39 -7.92 6.88
CA ILE A 483 -23.09 -7.26 6.88
C ILE A 483 -22.25 -7.82 8.05
N PHE A 484 -21.06 -8.29 7.72
CA PHE A 484 -20.10 -8.87 8.65
C PHE A 484 -18.82 -8.05 8.62
N ALA A 485 -18.03 -8.10 9.69
CA ALA A 485 -16.71 -7.49 9.71
C ALA A 485 -15.70 -8.38 10.43
N CYS A 486 -14.42 -8.31 10.04
CA CYS A 486 -13.36 -9.14 10.59
C CYS A 486 -11.98 -8.49 10.48
N GLY A 487 -11.06 -8.93 11.33
CA GLY A 487 -9.68 -8.44 11.38
C GLY A 487 -9.57 -7.06 12.03
N ASP A 488 -8.50 -6.34 11.71
CA ASP A 488 -8.06 -5.16 12.45
C ASP A 488 -9.03 -3.97 12.43
N VAL A 489 -9.99 -3.95 11.50
CA VAL A 489 -11.03 -2.93 11.44
C VAL A 489 -12.09 -3.03 12.56
N THR A 490 -12.12 -4.15 13.25
CA THR A 490 -13.15 -4.49 14.25
C THR A 490 -12.69 -4.26 15.69
N THR A 491 -13.58 -4.46 16.65
CA THR A 491 -13.27 -4.43 18.09
C THR A 491 -12.47 -5.65 18.59
N THR A 492 -12.09 -6.58 17.72
CA THR A 492 -11.29 -7.76 18.09
C THR A 492 -9.94 -7.33 18.65
N PRO A 493 -9.57 -7.78 19.85
CA PRO A 493 -8.27 -7.51 20.44
C PRO A 493 -7.15 -8.25 19.68
N TYR A 494 -5.90 -7.80 19.92
CA TYR A 494 -4.69 -8.41 19.33
C TYR A 494 -4.69 -8.45 17.81
N LYS A 495 -4.35 -7.33 17.18
CA LYS A 495 -4.27 -7.19 15.71
C LYS A 495 -3.08 -8.01 15.16
N GLN A 496 -3.34 -9.31 14.86
CA GLN A 496 -2.36 -10.29 14.40
C GLN A 496 -2.83 -11.00 13.12
N ILE A 497 -1.89 -11.41 12.27
CA ILE A 497 -2.19 -12.12 11.01
C ILE A 497 -3.07 -13.35 11.25
N ILE A 498 -2.69 -14.20 12.21
CA ILE A 498 -3.42 -15.45 12.51
C ILE A 498 -4.83 -15.19 13.02
N ILE A 499 -5.03 -14.15 13.84
CA ILE A 499 -6.34 -13.75 14.36
C ILE A 499 -7.21 -13.24 13.22
N ALA A 500 -6.67 -12.36 12.38
CA ALA A 500 -7.37 -11.83 11.21
C ALA A 500 -7.80 -12.95 10.24
N MET A 501 -6.94 -13.94 9.99
CA MET A 501 -7.27 -15.13 9.18
C MET A 501 -8.40 -15.93 9.80
N GLY A 502 -8.35 -16.19 11.12
CA GLY A 502 -9.37 -16.93 11.84
C GLY A 502 -10.73 -16.24 11.82
N GLU A 503 -10.74 -14.91 12.00
CA GLU A 503 -11.96 -14.12 11.90
C GLU A 503 -12.52 -14.05 10.49
N GLY A 504 -11.67 -13.94 9.47
CA GLY A 504 -12.10 -14.00 8.09
C GLY A 504 -12.82 -15.29 7.74
N ALA A 505 -12.28 -16.43 8.22
CA ALA A 505 -12.95 -17.72 8.07
C ALA A 505 -14.30 -17.75 8.78
N LYS A 506 -14.38 -17.22 10.01
CA LYS A 506 -15.60 -17.15 10.83
C LYS A 506 -16.66 -16.26 10.14
N ALA A 507 -16.29 -15.08 9.67
CA ALA A 507 -17.17 -14.17 8.94
C ALA A 507 -17.77 -14.81 7.68
N ALA A 508 -16.94 -15.52 6.90
CA ALA A 508 -17.40 -16.23 5.71
C ALA A 508 -18.41 -17.35 6.02
N LEU A 509 -18.18 -18.10 7.08
CA LEU A 509 -19.11 -19.14 7.55
C LEU A 509 -20.43 -18.53 8.02
N SER A 510 -20.38 -17.42 8.73
CA SER A 510 -21.57 -16.69 9.19
C SER A 510 -22.36 -16.08 8.03
N ALA A 511 -21.66 -15.55 7.00
CA ALA A 511 -22.30 -15.07 5.76
C ALA A 511 -23.00 -16.21 5.02
N PHE A 512 -22.37 -17.38 4.93
CA PHE A 512 -22.97 -18.57 4.33
C PHE A 512 -24.24 -19.01 5.07
N GLU A 513 -24.22 -19.09 6.42
CA GLU A 513 -25.40 -19.38 7.24
C GLU A 513 -26.53 -18.38 6.96
N TYR A 514 -26.22 -17.09 6.91
CA TYR A 514 -27.18 -16.04 6.59
C TYR A 514 -27.84 -16.24 5.23
N ILE A 515 -27.06 -16.51 4.18
CA ILE A 515 -27.57 -16.75 2.82
C ILE A 515 -28.50 -17.96 2.80
N LEU A 516 -28.14 -19.07 3.45
CA LEU A 516 -28.98 -20.28 3.52
C LEU A 516 -30.34 -20.00 4.16
N MET A 517 -30.38 -19.26 5.26
CA MET A 517 -31.62 -18.93 5.94
C MET A 517 -32.54 -18.04 5.11
N HIS A 518 -31.98 -17.09 4.35
CA HIS A 518 -32.77 -16.15 3.55
C HIS A 518 -33.16 -16.72 2.19
N SER A 519 -32.39 -17.63 1.59
CA SER A 519 -32.77 -18.33 0.37
C SER A 519 -33.97 -19.26 0.55
N SER A 520 -34.12 -19.85 1.73
CA SER A 520 -35.25 -20.71 2.07
C SER A 520 -36.57 -19.94 2.17
N SER A 521 -36.52 -18.70 2.66
CA SER A 521 -37.71 -17.83 2.78
C SER A 521 -38.22 -17.30 1.45
N GLU A 522 -37.36 -17.14 0.45
CA GLU A 522 -37.76 -16.75 -0.92
C GLU A 522 -38.42 -17.92 -1.68
N ALA A 523 -37.99 -19.15 -1.40
CA ALA A 523 -38.58 -20.34 -2.00
C ALA A 523 -40.01 -20.61 -1.46
N GLU A 524 -40.24 -20.37 -0.16
CA GLU A 524 -41.57 -20.50 0.45
C GLU A 524 -42.57 -19.43 -0.02
N LYS A 525 -42.11 -18.21 -0.32
CA LYS A 525 -42.95 -17.13 -0.88
C LYS A 525 -43.39 -17.37 -2.35
N LYS A 526 -42.75 -18.29 -3.06
CA LYS A 526 -43.05 -18.61 -4.47
C LYS A 526 -43.98 -19.83 -4.63
N VAL A 527 -44.45 -20.47 -3.57
CA VAL A 527 -45.48 -21.50 -3.67
C VAL A 527 -46.82 -20.79 -3.71
N PRO A 528 -47.55 -20.78 -4.85
CA PRO A 528 -48.92 -20.27 -4.88
C PRO A 528 -49.75 -21.15 -3.96
N VAL A 529 -50.45 -20.57 -3.00
CA VAL A 529 -51.54 -21.24 -2.29
C VAL A 529 -52.60 -21.46 -3.36
N GLY A 530 -52.53 -22.61 -4.02
CA GLY A 530 -53.59 -23.07 -4.91
C GLY A 530 -54.79 -23.49 -4.06
N VAL A 531 -55.88 -22.80 -4.28
CA VAL A 531 -57.23 -23.17 -3.83
C VAL A 531 -57.72 -24.33 -4.67
#